data_622973eb6e78ba7d3b090ade28e58bcd
#
_entry.id   622973eb6e78ba7d3b090ade28e58bcd
#
_cell.length_a   1.000
_cell.length_b   1.000
_cell.length_c   1.000
_cell.angle_alpha   90.00
_cell.angle_beta   90.00
_cell.angle_gamma   90.00
#
_symmetry.space_group_name_H-M   'P 1'
#
loop_
_entity.id
_entity.type
_entity.pdbx_description
1 polymer ?
#
loop_
_entity_poly.entity_id
_entity_poly.type
_entity_poly.pdbx_seq_one_letter_code
_entity_poly.pdbx_strand_id
1 'polypeptide(L)'
;MRLTVEIMLRGNNHVFTETIVHPTEPAAWTPEDVAAILKAMLRATAKAQDPAAPPPAEVQLRGMNWIVHPAADGGVVIALEIHTASAVAGPVPMAAATLEALVTRAVAADARPGVVH
;
A
#
# COMPACT_ATOMS: atom_id res chain seq x y z
N MET A 1 -8.09 -12.63 -0.75
CA MET A 1 -7.11 -12.41 0.29
C MET A 1 -7.42 -11.14 1.08
N ARG A 2 -7.20 -11.17 2.39
CA ARG A 2 -7.40 -9.99 3.24
C ARG A 2 -6.08 -9.51 3.78
N LEU A 3 -5.89 -8.21 3.76
CA LEU A 3 -4.70 -7.58 4.34
C LEU A 3 -5.13 -6.57 5.38
N THR A 4 -4.52 -6.63 6.54
CA THR A 4 -4.72 -5.61 7.56
C THR A 4 -3.76 -4.46 7.28
N VAL A 5 -4.29 -3.24 7.29
CA VAL A 5 -3.50 -2.03 7.12
C VAL A 5 -3.59 -1.20 8.40
N GLU A 6 -2.45 -0.89 8.97
CA GLU A 6 -2.39 0.00 10.12
C GLU A 6 -1.93 1.37 9.64
N ILE A 7 -2.67 2.41 10.01
CA ILE A 7 -2.44 3.77 9.55
C ILE A 7 -2.16 4.66 10.75
N MET A 8 -1.09 5.43 10.67
CA MET A 8 -0.72 6.38 11.71
C MET A 8 -0.63 7.76 11.08
N LEU A 9 -1.43 8.70 11.58
CA LEU A 9 -1.42 10.07 11.09
C LEU A 9 -0.37 10.88 11.84
N ARG A 10 0.29 11.78 11.14
CA ARG A 10 1.31 12.63 11.76
C ARG A 10 0.67 13.51 12.85
N GLY A 11 1.29 13.53 14.01
CA GLY A 11 0.79 14.33 15.14
C GLY A 11 -0.34 13.66 15.92
N ASN A 12 -0.67 12.42 15.59
CA ASN A 12 -1.70 11.66 16.26
C ASN A 12 -1.12 10.34 16.73
N ASN A 13 -1.35 9.97 17.98
CA ASN A 13 -0.84 8.71 18.52
C ASN A 13 -1.79 7.54 18.31
N HIS A 14 -2.94 7.79 17.67
CA HIS A 14 -3.92 6.75 17.44
C HIS A 14 -3.59 5.95 16.18
N VAL A 15 -3.72 4.65 16.24
CA VAL A 15 -3.54 3.77 15.10
C VAL A 15 -4.91 3.40 14.54
N PHE A 16 -5.11 3.71 13.27
CA PHE A 16 -6.34 3.32 12.57
C PHE A 16 -6.08 2.02 11.86
N THR A 17 -7.05 1.12 11.88
CA THR A 17 -6.92 -0.18 11.23
C THR A 17 -7.98 -0.32 10.16
N GLU A 18 -7.57 -0.72 8.97
CA GLU A 18 -8.46 -1.02 7.86
C GLU A 18 -8.12 -2.39 7.30
N THR A 19 -9.09 -3.00 6.63
CA THR A 19 -8.88 -4.27 5.95
C THR A 19 -9.04 -4.04 4.46
N ILE A 20 -8.02 -4.48 3.70
CA ILE A 20 -8.10 -4.47 2.24
C ILE A 20 -8.42 -5.88 1.80
N VAL A 21 -9.41 -6.01 0.92
CA VAL A 21 -9.75 -7.30 0.31
C VAL A 21 -9.28 -7.28 -1.13
N HIS A 22 -8.47 -8.25 -1.50
CA HIS A 22 -7.93 -8.36 -2.85
C HIS A 22 -8.22 -9.77 -3.39
N PRO A 23 -8.70 -9.89 -4.63
CA PRO A 23 -9.14 -11.20 -5.15
C PRO A 23 -8.04 -12.20 -5.40
N THR A 24 -6.80 -11.75 -5.62
CA THR A 24 -5.71 -12.64 -6.00
C THR A 24 -4.86 -13.01 -4.78
N GLU A 25 -4.50 -14.28 -4.67
CA GLU A 25 -3.62 -14.74 -3.60
C GLU A 25 -2.17 -14.32 -3.86
N PRO A 26 -1.37 -14.10 -2.81
CA PRO A 26 -0.01 -13.55 -2.95
C PRO A 26 0.89 -14.33 -3.89
N ALA A 27 0.75 -15.64 -3.96
CA ALA A 27 1.58 -16.47 -4.83
C ALA A 27 1.38 -16.15 -6.32
N ALA A 28 0.25 -15.53 -6.66
CA ALA A 28 -0.08 -15.18 -8.04
C ALA A 28 -0.04 -13.69 -8.32
N TRP A 29 0.47 -12.88 -7.39
CA TRP A 29 0.49 -11.43 -7.57
C TRP A 29 1.37 -11.00 -8.73
N THR A 30 0.83 -10.08 -9.51
CA THR A 30 1.54 -9.36 -10.57
C THR A 30 1.82 -7.93 -10.09
N PRO A 31 2.62 -7.14 -10.83
CA PRO A 31 2.77 -5.72 -10.49
C PRO A 31 1.45 -4.97 -10.45
N GLU A 32 0.48 -5.34 -11.30
CA GLU A 32 -0.84 -4.71 -11.31
C GLU A 32 -1.60 -5.01 -10.02
N ASP A 33 -1.50 -6.24 -9.49
CA ASP A 33 -2.10 -6.58 -8.21
C ASP A 33 -1.49 -5.74 -7.09
N VAL A 34 -0.17 -5.63 -7.07
CA VAL A 34 0.52 -4.84 -6.05
C VAL A 34 0.17 -3.36 -6.17
N ALA A 35 0.08 -2.83 -7.40
CA ALA A 35 -0.34 -1.45 -7.60
C ALA A 35 -1.74 -1.19 -7.02
N ALA A 36 -2.67 -2.13 -7.23
CA ALA A 36 -4.01 -2.02 -6.67
C ALA A 36 -3.99 -1.99 -5.15
N ILE A 37 -3.14 -2.83 -4.54
CA ILE A 37 -3.00 -2.88 -3.08
C ILE A 37 -2.41 -1.58 -2.55
N LEU A 38 -1.36 -1.06 -3.17
CA LEU A 38 -0.76 0.21 -2.75
C LEU A 38 -1.76 1.35 -2.85
N LYS A 39 -2.54 1.40 -3.92
CA LYS A 39 -3.58 2.42 -4.08
C LYS A 39 -4.68 2.28 -3.02
N ALA A 40 -5.06 1.06 -2.68
CA ALA A 40 -6.03 0.82 -1.62
C ALA A 40 -5.49 1.28 -0.27
N MET A 41 -4.18 1.09 0.00
CA MET A 41 -3.55 1.60 1.20
C MET A 41 -3.62 3.13 1.27
N LEU A 42 -3.36 3.80 0.15
CA LEU A 42 -3.42 5.26 0.10
C LEU A 42 -4.85 5.77 0.27
N ARG A 43 -5.85 5.07 -0.29
CA ARG A 43 -7.25 5.41 -0.08
C ARG A 43 -7.67 5.23 1.38
N ALA A 44 -7.21 4.16 2.02
CA ALA A 44 -7.47 3.92 3.43
C ALA A 44 -6.86 5.03 4.29
N THR A 45 -5.67 5.49 3.92
CA THR A 45 -5.00 6.59 4.61
C THR A 45 -5.80 7.89 4.47
N ALA A 46 -6.27 8.19 3.26
CA ALA A 46 -7.09 9.36 3.02
C ALA A 46 -8.39 9.32 3.84
N LYS A 47 -9.01 8.14 3.93
CA LYS A 47 -10.22 7.95 4.72
C LYS A 47 -9.95 8.19 6.21
N ALA A 48 -8.80 7.73 6.71
CA ALA A 48 -8.43 7.96 8.10
C ALA A 48 -8.19 9.44 8.38
N GLN A 49 -7.65 10.18 7.41
CA GLN A 49 -7.39 11.60 7.54
C GLN A 49 -8.68 12.43 7.53
N ASP A 50 -9.64 12.03 6.72
CA ASP A 50 -10.92 12.73 6.62
C ASP A 50 -12.03 11.73 6.30
N PRO A 51 -12.63 11.12 7.34
CA PRO A 51 -13.68 10.13 7.15
C PRO A 51 -14.93 10.66 6.47
N ALA A 52 -15.15 11.98 6.51
CA ALA A 52 -16.35 12.56 5.92
C ALA A 52 -16.18 12.86 4.43
N ALA A 53 -14.96 12.90 3.94
CA ALA A 53 -14.71 13.17 2.54
C ALA A 53 -14.96 11.93 1.69
N PRO A 54 -15.42 12.09 0.43
CA PRO A 54 -15.53 10.94 -0.46
C PRO A 54 -14.12 10.41 -0.78
N PRO A 55 -13.98 9.09 -1.00
CA PRO A 55 -12.68 8.54 -1.36
C PRO A 55 -12.20 9.14 -2.69
N PRO A 56 -10.89 9.35 -2.83
CA PRO A 56 -10.38 9.88 -4.10
C PRO A 56 -10.67 8.94 -5.25
N ALA A 57 -11.12 9.50 -6.37
CA ALA A 57 -11.46 8.72 -7.55
C ALA A 57 -10.19 8.12 -8.18
N GLU A 58 -9.10 8.87 -8.16
CA GLU A 58 -7.84 8.39 -8.67
C GLU A 58 -6.76 8.57 -7.61
N VAL A 59 -5.88 7.58 -7.54
CA VAL A 59 -4.74 7.63 -6.63
C VAL A 59 -3.51 7.32 -7.45
N GLN A 60 -2.48 8.12 -7.30
CA GLN A 60 -1.21 7.92 -7.98
C GLN A 60 -0.15 7.46 -6.99
N LEU A 61 0.72 6.57 -7.42
CA LEU A 61 1.82 6.06 -6.59
C LEU A 61 3.01 7.02 -6.66
N ARG A 62 2.79 8.24 -6.20
CA ARG A 62 3.77 9.32 -6.19
C ARG A 62 3.76 10.02 -4.84
N GLY A 63 4.85 10.71 -4.54
CA GLY A 63 4.94 11.49 -3.32
C GLY A 63 4.97 10.64 -2.07
N MET A 64 5.44 9.42 -2.19
CA MET A 64 5.53 8.49 -1.07
C MET A 64 6.87 7.80 -1.06
N ASN A 65 7.30 7.42 0.13
CA ASN A 65 8.41 6.50 0.30
C ASN A 65 7.82 5.14 0.62
N TRP A 66 8.51 4.08 0.26
CA TRP A 66 8.04 2.74 0.56
C TRP A 66 9.20 1.84 0.94
N ILE A 67 8.90 0.84 1.75
CA ILE A 67 9.85 -0.17 2.13
C ILE A 67 9.13 -1.51 2.29
N VAL A 68 9.81 -2.59 1.95
CA VAL A 68 9.36 -3.94 2.22
C VAL A 68 10.25 -4.47 3.33
N HIS A 69 9.64 -4.93 4.41
CA HIS A 69 10.36 -5.30 5.62
C HIS A 69 9.87 -6.63 6.16
N PRO A 70 10.76 -7.53 6.59
CA PRO A 70 10.32 -8.78 7.22
C PRO A 70 9.53 -8.52 8.49
N ALA A 71 8.44 -9.26 8.66
CA ALA A 71 7.66 -9.18 9.89
C ALA A 71 8.27 -10.10 10.96
N ALA A 72 8.08 -9.74 12.23
CA ALA A 72 8.67 -10.49 13.33
C ALA A 72 8.22 -11.95 13.38
N ASP A 73 6.96 -12.20 12.99
CA ASP A 73 6.38 -13.54 13.08
C ASP A 73 6.37 -14.27 11.73
N GLY A 74 7.17 -13.82 10.78
CA GLY A 74 7.21 -14.40 9.45
C GLY A 74 6.39 -13.57 8.45
N GLY A 75 6.65 -13.79 7.16
CA GLY A 75 6.07 -12.98 6.11
C GLY A 75 6.75 -11.62 6.02
N VAL A 76 6.18 -10.74 5.23
CA VAL A 76 6.72 -9.39 5.03
C VAL A 76 5.60 -8.37 5.06
N VAL A 77 5.95 -7.13 5.41
CA VAL A 77 5.02 -6.02 5.39
C VAL A 77 5.46 -5.02 4.33
N ILE A 78 4.49 -4.28 3.79
CA ILE A 78 4.75 -3.12 2.95
C ILE A 78 4.45 -1.89 3.78
N ALA A 79 5.42 -1.01 3.93
CA ALA A 79 5.22 0.25 4.63
C ALA A 79 5.28 1.38 3.63
N LEU A 80 4.29 2.26 3.69
CA LEU A 80 4.24 3.49 2.89
C LEU A 80 4.33 4.68 3.81
N GLU A 81 5.06 5.70 3.38
CA GLU A 81 5.14 6.95 4.12
C GLU A 81 4.85 8.10 3.18
N ILE A 82 3.87 8.91 3.55
CA ILE A 82 3.58 10.16 2.85
C ILE A 82 3.82 11.31 3.83
N HIS A 83 3.72 12.53 3.34
CA HIS A 83 4.00 13.72 4.16
C HIS A 83 3.20 13.76 5.46
N THR A 84 1.96 13.30 5.43
CA THR A 84 1.04 13.46 6.56
C THR A 84 0.71 12.17 7.30
N ALA A 85 1.19 11.02 6.83
CA ALA A 85 0.82 9.74 7.43
C ALA A 85 1.73 8.61 6.99
N SER A 86 1.64 7.50 7.70
CA SER A 86 2.26 6.24 7.28
C SER A 86 1.22 5.13 7.32
N ALA A 87 1.42 4.10 6.50
CA ALA A 87 0.54 2.95 6.45
C ALA A 87 1.38 1.67 6.30
N VAL A 88 1.03 0.64 7.04
CA VAL A 88 1.73 -0.65 6.98
C VAL A 88 0.71 -1.74 6.72
N ALA A 89 0.94 -2.51 5.67
CA ALA A 89 0.05 -3.61 5.28
C ALA A 89 0.78 -4.95 5.38
N GLY A 90 0.10 -5.95 5.87
CA GLY A 90 0.62 -7.31 5.97
C GLY A 90 0.27 -7.96 7.29
N PRO A 91 0.94 -9.08 7.65
CA PRO A 91 2.04 -9.67 6.88
C PRO A 91 1.57 -10.40 5.61
N VAL A 92 2.42 -10.40 4.61
CA VAL A 92 2.18 -11.09 3.35
C VAL A 92 3.08 -12.32 3.31
N PRO A 93 2.54 -13.51 3.02
CA PRO A 93 3.36 -14.73 2.98
C PRO A 93 4.16 -14.83 1.68
N MET A 94 5.26 -14.13 1.63
CA MET A 94 6.08 -14.00 0.44
C MET A 94 7.51 -13.64 0.85
N ALA A 95 8.49 -13.96 0.02
CA ALA A 95 9.86 -13.55 0.27
C ALA A 95 9.98 -12.03 0.07
N ALA A 96 10.75 -11.37 0.92
CA ALA A 96 10.94 -9.93 0.85
C ALA A 96 11.44 -9.47 -0.51
N ALA A 97 12.42 -10.17 -1.08
CA ALA A 97 12.96 -9.81 -2.39
C ALA A 97 11.92 -9.89 -3.50
N THR A 98 11.02 -10.86 -3.43
CA THR A 98 9.96 -11.02 -4.42
C THR A 98 8.98 -9.84 -4.34
N LEU A 99 8.54 -9.52 -3.13
CA LEU A 99 7.60 -8.42 -2.95
C LEU A 99 8.23 -7.08 -3.31
N GLU A 100 9.49 -6.87 -2.94
CA GLU A 100 10.21 -5.65 -3.29
C GLU A 100 10.28 -5.46 -4.81
N ALA A 101 10.56 -6.53 -5.55
CA ALA A 101 10.59 -6.47 -7.01
C ALA A 101 9.22 -6.10 -7.59
N LEU A 102 8.15 -6.66 -7.03
CA LEU A 102 6.79 -6.35 -7.47
C LEU A 102 6.42 -4.89 -7.18
N VAL A 103 6.76 -4.39 -6.00
CA VAL A 103 6.49 -2.99 -5.63
C VAL A 103 7.28 -2.06 -6.55
N THR A 104 8.55 -2.36 -6.79
CA THR A 104 9.39 -1.55 -7.68
C THR A 104 8.76 -1.43 -9.06
N ARG A 105 8.28 -2.54 -9.61
CA ARG A 105 7.64 -2.53 -10.93
C ARG A 105 6.30 -1.79 -10.92
N ALA A 106 5.52 -1.97 -9.86
CA ALA A 106 4.23 -1.30 -9.72
C ALA A 106 4.39 0.21 -9.69
N VAL A 107 5.32 0.69 -8.89
CA VAL A 107 5.59 2.13 -8.75
C VAL A 107 6.17 2.69 -10.05
N ALA A 108 7.09 1.99 -10.68
CA ALA A 108 7.68 2.45 -11.94
C ALA A 108 6.65 2.56 -13.06
N ALA A 109 5.73 1.60 -13.14
CA ALA A 109 4.69 1.63 -14.17
C ALA A 109 3.72 2.80 -13.96
N ASP A 110 3.39 3.08 -12.70
CA ASP A 110 2.47 4.18 -12.38
C ASP A 110 3.12 5.54 -12.59
N ALA A 111 4.44 5.62 -12.43
CA ALA A 111 5.18 6.87 -12.61
C ALA A 111 5.41 7.22 -14.08
N ARG A 112 5.18 6.31 -15.00
CA ARG A 112 5.35 6.62 -16.41
C ARG A 112 4.39 7.73 -16.81
N PRO A 113 4.89 8.74 -17.52
CA PRO A 113 4.02 9.75 -18.07
C PRO A 113 3.04 8.99 -18.94
N GLY A 114 1.83 9.32 -18.77
CA GLY A 114 0.78 8.76 -19.50
C GLY A 114 1.14 8.74 -20.92
N VAL A 115 1.25 7.58 -21.38
CA VAL A 115 1.57 7.39 -22.66
C VAL A 115 0.46 7.85 -23.38
N VAL A 116 0.63 8.87 -23.83
CA VAL A 116 -0.36 9.38 -24.53
C VAL A 116 -0.28 8.95 -25.83
N HIS A 117 -0.96 8.58 -26.10
CA HIS A 117 -1.05 8.13 -27.10
C HIS A 117 -2.18 8.25 -27.92
#